data_9cda80ebf2e41616e0a5a08d62513131
#
_entry.id   9cda80ebf2e41616e0a5a08d62513131
#
_cell.length_a   1.000
_cell.length_b   1.000
_cell.length_c   1.000
_cell.angle_alpha   90.00
_cell.angle_beta   90.00
_cell.angle_gamma   90.00
#
_symmetry.space_group_name_H-M   'P 1'
#
loop_
_entity.id
_entity.type
_entity.pdbx_description
1 polymer ?
#
loop_
_entity_poly.entity_id
_entity_poly.type
_entity_poly.pdbx_seq_one_letter_code
_entity_poly.pdbx_strand_id
1 'polypeptide(L)'
;LIYRVERWYSIEDGSGGLWEGGAAAEQIRKGEGSTMKNANRIPETFQTDAEYRQWMERWQQEAREATIKGFKQNRKLNGMTQTELGRKAGISQPNITRFESGSYNPSLDFMVKIAAAMGKRVQITLVDE
;
A
#
# COMPACT_ATOMS: atom_id res chain seq x y z
N LEU A 1 9.45 1.85 0.01
CA LEU A 1 8.03 1.78 -0.35
C LEU A 1 7.19 2.07 0.87
N ILE A 2 6.51 3.19 0.89
CA ILE A 2 5.66 3.58 2.02
C ILE A 2 4.20 3.41 1.60
N TYR A 3 3.51 2.44 2.22
CA TYR A 3 2.07 2.32 2.10
C TYR A 3 1.43 3.20 3.16
N ARG A 4 0.79 4.26 2.74
CA ARG A 4 0.05 5.14 3.63
C ARG A 4 -1.43 4.88 3.47
N VAL A 5 -2.09 4.50 4.55
CA VAL A 5 -3.55 4.34 4.60
C VAL A 5 -4.09 5.61 5.25
N GLU A 6 -4.70 6.47 4.46
CA GLU A 6 -5.24 7.74 4.94
C GLU A 6 -6.75 7.68 5.16
N ARG A 7 -7.22 8.52 6.07
CA ARG A 7 -8.64 8.60 6.42
C ARG A 7 -9.45 9.19 5.26
N TRP A 8 -10.56 8.55 4.91
CA TRP A 8 -11.53 9.15 4.03
C TRP A 8 -12.10 10.42 4.66
N TYR A 9 -11.98 11.51 3.98
CA TYR A 9 -12.83 12.65 4.26
C TYR A 9 -14.16 12.42 3.56
N SER A 10 -15.23 12.39 4.34
CA SER A 10 -16.58 12.35 3.79
C SER A 10 -16.82 13.57 2.94
N ILE A 11 -17.24 13.38 1.71
CA ILE A 11 -17.62 14.46 0.78
C ILE A 11 -19.05 14.93 1.09
N GLU A 12 -19.51 14.84 2.34
CA GLU A 12 -20.87 15.21 2.68
C GLU A 12 -21.09 16.71 2.85
N ASP A 13 -20.05 17.51 2.94
CA ASP A 13 -20.15 18.95 3.18
C ASP A 13 -19.87 19.85 1.97
N GLY A 14 -19.68 19.25 0.77
CA GLY A 14 -19.45 20.04 -0.45
C GLY A 14 -18.16 20.87 -0.44
N SER A 15 -17.40 20.84 0.64
CA SER A 15 -16.04 21.35 0.67
C SER A 15 -15.16 20.31 -0.01
N GLY A 16 -15.14 20.39 -1.33
CA GLY A 16 -14.18 19.62 -2.11
C GLY A 16 -12.81 19.96 -1.58
N GLY A 17 -12.34 19.17 -0.63
CA GLY A 17 -10.97 19.26 -0.17
C GLY A 17 -10.13 19.14 -1.42
N LEU A 18 -9.47 20.22 -1.78
CA LEU A 18 -8.44 20.20 -2.79
C LEU A 18 -7.58 19.00 -2.48
N TRP A 19 -7.65 18.07 -3.38
CA TRP A 19 -6.70 16.99 -3.46
C TRP A 19 -5.33 17.66 -3.62
N GLU A 20 -4.63 17.89 -2.52
CA GLU A 20 -3.24 18.37 -2.57
C GLU A 20 -2.29 17.29 -3.09
N GLY A 21 -2.80 16.33 -3.81
CA GLY A 21 -2.03 15.49 -4.73
C GLY A 21 -1.43 16.27 -5.90
N GLY A 22 -1.75 17.55 -6.03
CA GLY A 22 -1.15 18.40 -7.06
C GLY A 22 0.36 18.47 -7.00
N ALA A 23 0.94 18.53 -5.81
CA ALA A 23 2.40 18.54 -5.65
C ALA A 23 3.03 17.19 -5.99
N ALA A 24 2.43 16.07 -5.61
CA ALA A 24 2.92 14.75 -5.98
C ALA A 24 2.72 14.45 -7.46
N ALA A 25 1.59 14.85 -8.05
CA ALA A 25 1.35 14.74 -9.49
C ALA A 25 2.28 15.63 -10.31
N GLU A 26 2.61 16.81 -9.80
CA GLU A 26 3.56 17.72 -10.46
C GLU A 26 5.01 17.22 -10.35
N GLN A 27 5.37 16.57 -9.25
CA GLN A 27 6.67 15.90 -9.14
C GLN A 27 6.76 14.69 -10.08
N ILE A 28 5.69 13.94 -10.27
CA ILE A 28 5.63 12.86 -11.25
C ILE A 28 5.81 13.40 -12.66
N ARG A 29 5.17 14.51 -13.02
CA ARG A 29 5.33 15.15 -14.34
C ARG A 29 6.73 15.71 -14.59
N LYS A 30 7.39 16.26 -13.57
CA LYS A 30 8.79 16.72 -13.66
C LYS A 30 9.78 15.56 -13.73
N GLY A 31 9.42 14.37 -13.27
CA GLY A 31 10.22 13.16 -13.34
C GLY A 31 10.15 12.42 -14.69
N GLU A 32 9.16 12.72 -15.53
CA GLU A 32 8.92 11.98 -16.77
C GLU A 32 10.07 12.04 -17.78
N GLY A 33 10.89 13.09 -17.75
CA GLY A 33 12.06 13.21 -18.62
C GLY A 33 13.27 12.39 -18.19
N SER A 34 13.34 12.00 -16.93
CA SER A 34 14.49 11.30 -16.32
C SER A 34 14.28 9.81 -16.18
N THR A 35 13.03 9.36 -15.98
CA THR A 35 12.67 7.98 -15.68
C THR A 35 12.71 7.04 -16.88
N MET A 36 12.44 7.53 -18.09
CA MET A 36 12.44 6.67 -19.29
C MET A 36 13.84 6.21 -19.73
N LYS A 37 14.90 6.91 -19.35
CA LYS A 37 16.29 6.52 -19.65
C LYS A 37 16.79 5.41 -18.72
N ASN A 38 16.13 5.16 -17.60
CA ASN A 38 16.54 4.20 -16.59
C ASN A 38 15.59 2.99 -16.45
N ALA A 39 14.58 2.85 -17.30
CA ALA A 39 13.57 1.80 -17.22
C ALA A 39 14.12 0.35 -17.30
N ASN A 40 15.40 0.19 -17.69
CA ASN A 40 16.08 -1.11 -17.75
C ASN A 40 17.33 -1.18 -16.84
N ARG A 41 17.53 -0.23 -15.96
CA ARG A 41 18.63 -0.33 -15.02
C ARG A 41 18.23 -1.14 -13.79
N ILE A 42 18.53 -2.43 -13.82
CA ILE A 42 18.95 -3.15 -12.61
C ILE A 42 20.01 -2.25 -11.98
N PRO A 43 19.88 -1.86 -10.71
CA PRO A 43 20.91 -1.04 -10.08
C PRO A 43 22.28 -1.63 -10.38
N GLU A 44 23.18 -0.81 -10.93
CA GLU A 44 24.55 -1.22 -11.30
C GLU A 44 25.35 -1.79 -10.12
N THR A 45 24.73 -1.79 -8.92
CA THR A 45 25.29 -2.29 -7.67
C THR A 45 25.26 -3.80 -7.52
N PHE A 46 24.47 -4.52 -8.36
CA PHE A 46 24.40 -5.97 -8.26
C PHE A 46 25.33 -6.61 -9.28
N GLN A 47 26.26 -7.43 -8.80
CA GLN A 47 27.23 -8.14 -9.63
C GLN A 47 26.70 -9.47 -10.16
N THR A 48 25.65 -10.03 -9.52
CA THR A 48 25.06 -11.31 -9.87
C THR A 48 23.55 -11.31 -9.80
N ASP A 49 22.91 -12.20 -10.57
CA ASP A 49 21.47 -12.45 -10.52
C ASP A 49 21.01 -12.94 -9.13
N ALA A 50 21.89 -13.63 -8.40
CA ALA A 50 21.60 -14.11 -7.06
C ALA A 50 21.49 -12.96 -6.06
N GLU A 51 22.39 -11.98 -6.12
CA GLU A 51 22.34 -10.78 -5.30
C GLU A 51 21.07 -9.96 -5.57
N TYR A 52 20.71 -9.81 -6.84
CA TYR A 52 19.48 -9.13 -7.24
C TYR A 52 18.25 -9.83 -6.68
N ARG A 53 18.17 -11.16 -6.79
CA ARG A 53 17.05 -11.94 -6.25
C ARG A 53 16.91 -11.79 -4.74
N GLN A 54 18.02 -11.88 -3.99
CA GLN A 54 18.01 -11.70 -2.54
C GLN A 54 17.57 -10.31 -2.13
N TRP A 55 18.01 -9.29 -2.85
CA TRP A 55 17.60 -7.91 -2.64
C TRP A 55 16.10 -7.75 -2.92
N MET A 56 15.60 -8.30 -4.02
CA MET A 56 14.19 -8.26 -4.38
C MET A 56 13.31 -8.96 -3.34
N GLU A 57 13.70 -10.16 -2.91
CA GLU A 57 12.97 -10.91 -1.88
C GLU A 57 12.86 -10.14 -0.57
N ARG A 58 13.95 -9.49 -0.16
CA ARG A 58 13.98 -8.65 1.04
C ARG A 58 13.00 -7.48 0.90
N TRP A 59 13.04 -6.77 -0.21
CA TRP A 59 12.14 -5.65 -0.48
C TRP A 59 10.68 -6.06 -0.50
N GLN A 60 10.38 -7.19 -1.11
CA GLN A 60 9.03 -7.76 -1.12
C GLN A 60 8.56 -8.09 0.30
N GLN A 61 9.42 -8.69 1.09
CA GLN A 61 9.10 -9.03 2.48
C GLN A 61 8.88 -7.77 3.34
N GLU A 62 9.76 -6.79 3.24
CA GLU A 62 9.64 -5.53 3.96
C GLU A 62 8.35 -4.77 3.58
N ALA A 63 8.03 -4.68 2.30
CA ALA A 63 6.81 -4.06 1.83
C ALA A 63 5.56 -4.78 2.34
N ARG A 64 5.58 -6.11 2.34
CA ARG A 64 4.48 -6.93 2.85
C ARG A 64 4.28 -6.72 4.35
N GLU A 65 5.34 -6.81 5.13
CA GLU A 65 5.29 -6.62 6.59
C GLU A 65 4.82 -5.22 6.97
N ALA A 66 5.32 -4.18 6.31
CA ALA A 66 4.91 -2.81 6.54
C ALA A 66 3.42 -2.61 6.22
N THR A 67 2.95 -3.19 5.12
CA THR A 67 1.55 -3.12 4.70
C THR A 67 0.65 -3.82 5.72
N ILE A 68 0.95 -5.05 6.08
CA ILE A 68 0.17 -5.83 7.06
C ILE A 68 0.11 -5.11 8.40
N LYS A 69 1.25 -4.61 8.88
CA LYS A 69 1.33 -3.85 10.12
C LYS A 69 0.43 -2.62 10.09
N GLY A 70 0.44 -1.87 8.99
CA GLY A 70 -0.41 -0.69 8.82
C GLY A 70 -1.90 -1.02 8.88
N PHE A 71 -2.33 -2.04 8.16
CA PHE A 71 -3.73 -2.50 8.16
C PHE A 71 -4.16 -3.02 9.53
N LYS A 72 -3.35 -3.83 10.17
CA LYS A 72 -3.63 -4.38 11.50
C LYS A 72 -3.74 -3.28 12.56
N GLN A 73 -2.85 -2.29 12.54
CA GLN A 73 -2.91 -1.15 13.44
C GLN A 73 -4.19 -0.33 13.21
N ASN A 74 -4.54 -0.05 11.97
CA ASN A 74 -5.77 0.68 11.64
C ASN A 74 -7.03 -0.07 12.09
N ARG A 75 -7.07 -1.38 11.91
CA ARG A 75 -8.16 -2.21 12.41
C ARG A 75 -8.32 -2.06 13.92
N LYS A 76 -7.23 -2.19 14.67
CA LYS A 76 -7.23 -2.07 16.12
C LYS A 76 -7.61 -0.67 16.60
N LEU A 77 -7.12 0.37 15.93
CA LEU A 77 -7.46 1.77 16.24
C LEU A 77 -8.96 2.06 16.00
N ASN A 78 -9.58 1.39 15.06
CA ASN A 78 -11.03 1.47 14.84
C ASN A 78 -11.84 0.57 15.78
N GLY A 79 -11.20 -0.15 16.69
CA GLY A 79 -11.86 -1.05 17.64
C GLY A 79 -12.53 -2.26 16.98
N MET A 80 -12.07 -2.65 15.80
CA MET A 80 -12.67 -3.76 15.03
C MET A 80 -11.95 -5.07 15.28
N THR A 81 -12.73 -6.13 15.45
CA THR A 81 -12.22 -7.51 15.40
C THR A 81 -11.97 -7.94 13.94
N GLN A 82 -11.21 -9.00 13.74
CA GLN A 82 -11.04 -9.60 12.41
C GLN A 82 -12.37 -10.04 11.80
N THR A 83 -13.28 -10.55 12.60
CA THR A 83 -14.63 -10.97 12.18
C THR A 83 -15.46 -9.77 11.72
N GLU A 84 -15.44 -8.67 12.47
CA GLU A 84 -16.15 -7.44 12.10
C GLU A 84 -15.61 -6.82 10.82
N LEU A 85 -14.30 -6.77 10.69
CA LEU A 85 -13.64 -6.28 9.47
C LEU A 85 -14.03 -7.14 8.27
N GLY A 86 -13.96 -8.45 8.39
CA GLY A 86 -14.34 -9.38 7.34
C GLY A 86 -15.80 -9.21 6.91
N ARG A 87 -16.70 -9.07 7.85
CA ARG A 87 -18.12 -8.83 7.58
C ARG A 87 -18.35 -7.52 6.82
N LYS A 88 -17.71 -6.43 7.24
CA LYS A 88 -17.85 -5.12 6.58
C LYS A 88 -17.19 -5.09 5.20
N ALA A 89 -16.09 -5.77 5.04
CA ALA A 89 -15.38 -5.84 3.76
C ALA A 89 -15.95 -6.88 2.78
N GLY A 90 -16.84 -7.74 3.23
CA GLY A 90 -17.33 -8.87 2.42
C GLY A 90 -16.26 -9.93 2.20
N ILE A 91 -15.37 -10.12 3.16
CA ILE A 91 -14.26 -11.07 3.14
C ILE A 91 -14.38 -12.01 4.32
N SER A 92 -14.12 -13.30 4.11
CA SER A 92 -14.19 -14.29 5.19
C SER A 92 -13.14 -13.99 6.26
N GLN A 93 -13.49 -14.24 7.52
CA GLN A 93 -12.56 -14.06 8.63
C GLN A 93 -11.26 -14.87 8.48
N PRO A 94 -11.26 -16.14 8.00
CA PRO A 94 -10.02 -16.85 7.72
C PRO A 94 -9.10 -16.14 6.73
N ASN A 95 -9.64 -15.45 5.73
CA ASN A 95 -8.85 -14.68 4.77
C ASN A 95 -8.23 -13.43 5.41
N ILE A 96 -8.95 -12.75 6.31
CA ILE A 96 -8.39 -11.66 7.12
C ILE A 96 -7.25 -12.17 8.00
N THR A 97 -7.43 -13.31 8.66
CA THR A 97 -6.40 -13.93 9.50
C THR A 97 -5.14 -14.27 8.68
N ARG A 98 -5.32 -14.89 7.51
CA ARG A 98 -4.18 -15.19 6.61
C ARG A 98 -3.45 -13.95 6.15
N PHE A 99 -4.18 -12.90 5.81
CA PHE A 99 -3.58 -11.62 5.45
C PHE A 99 -2.76 -11.05 6.59
N GLU A 100 -3.31 -10.95 7.80
CA GLU A 100 -2.62 -10.38 8.95
C GLU A 100 -1.45 -11.24 9.45
N SER A 101 -1.45 -12.54 9.19
CA SER A 101 -0.34 -13.44 9.52
C SER A 101 0.80 -13.43 8.49
N GLY A 102 0.60 -12.82 7.34
CA GLY A 102 1.59 -12.80 6.27
C GLY A 102 1.58 -14.02 5.36
N SER A 103 0.68 -14.97 5.57
CA SER A 103 0.56 -16.18 4.74
C SER A 103 -0.26 -16.00 3.47
N TYR A 104 -0.70 -14.80 3.19
CA TYR A 104 -1.47 -14.43 2.01
C TYR A 104 -0.86 -13.21 1.33
N ASN A 105 -0.69 -13.28 0.01
CA ASN A 105 -0.25 -12.14 -0.79
C ASN A 105 -1.48 -11.38 -1.30
N PRO A 106 -1.83 -10.23 -0.70
CA PRO A 106 -3.06 -9.54 -1.01
C PRO A 106 -3.00 -8.89 -2.39
N SER A 107 -4.11 -8.94 -3.12
CA SER A 107 -4.30 -8.11 -4.30
C SER A 107 -4.57 -6.65 -3.89
N LEU A 108 -4.39 -5.72 -4.83
CA LEU A 108 -4.75 -4.33 -4.60
C LEU A 108 -6.25 -4.19 -4.28
N ASP A 109 -7.11 -4.91 -5.00
CA ASP A 109 -8.55 -4.91 -4.75
C ASP A 109 -8.90 -5.40 -3.35
N PHE A 110 -8.23 -6.43 -2.86
CA PHE A 110 -8.38 -6.91 -1.50
C PHE A 110 -8.03 -5.82 -0.48
N MET A 111 -6.91 -5.15 -0.67
CA MET A 111 -6.47 -4.05 0.21
C MET A 111 -7.46 -2.88 0.20
N VAL A 112 -7.97 -2.53 -0.97
CA VAL A 112 -8.98 -1.45 -1.11
C VAL A 112 -10.26 -1.80 -0.36
N LYS A 113 -10.76 -3.03 -0.47
CA LYS A 113 -11.95 -3.49 0.27
C LYS A 113 -11.78 -3.39 1.78
N ILE A 114 -10.65 -3.85 2.30
CA ILE A 114 -10.35 -3.78 3.73
C ILE A 114 -10.24 -2.32 4.19
N ALA A 115 -9.52 -1.49 3.46
CA ALA A 115 -9.36 -0.08 3.80
C ALA A 115 -10.70 0.65 3.80
N ALA A 116 -11.53 0.42 2.80
CA ALA A 116 -12.87 1.00 2.73
C ALA A 116 -13.76 0.60 3.91
N ALA A 117 -13.68 -0.64 4.36
CA ALA A 117 -14.41 -1.12 5.54
C ALA A 117 -13.97 -0.41 6.83
N MET A 118 -12.78 0.13 6.88
CA MET A 118 -12.26 0.95 7.98
C MET A 118 -12.45 2.46 7.77
N GLY A 119 -13.15 2.86 6.71
CA GLY A 119 -13.31 4.27 6.34
C GLY A 119 -12.01 4.91 5.87
N LYS A 120 -11.14 4.15 5.23
CA LYS A 120 -9.82 4.60 4.77
C LYS A 120 -9.62 4.32 3.28
N ARG A 121 -8.65 5.00 2.71
CA ARG A 121 -8.25 4.83 1.31
C ARG A 121 -6.81 4.31 1.25
N VAL A 122 -6.56 3.40 0.33
CA VAL A 122 -5.19 2.95 0.01
C VAL A 122 -4.53 3.96 -0.92
N GLN A 123 -3.35 4.39 -0.55
CA GLN A 123 -2.47 5.18 -1.39
C GLN A 123 -1.12 4.47 -1.49
N ILE A 124 -0.64 4.30 -2.71
CA ILE A 124 0.66 3.71 -2.97
C ILE A 124 1.56 4.82 -3.52
N THR A 125 2.68 5.04 -2.86
CA THR A 125 3.66 6.03 -3.29
C THR A 125 4.96 5.32 -3.65
N LEU A 126 5.48 5.63 -4.83
CA LEU A 126 6.80 5.18 -5.25
C LEU A 126 7.81 6.23 -4.82
N VAL A 127 8.86 5.77 -4.16
CA VAL A 127 9.95 6.62 -3.69
C VAL A 127 11.25 6.17 -4.31
N ASP A 128 12.16 7.14 -4.55
CA ASP A 128 13.51 6.82 -4.98
C ASP A 128 14.27 6.13 -3.84
N GLU A 129 15.12 5.22 -4.22
CA GLU A 129 15.98 4.50 -3.29
C GLU A 129 17.15 5.36 -2.81
#